data_5a7fd765d84d2438930e9cbaef90bfac
#
_entry.id   5a7fd765d84d2438930e9cbaef90bfac
#
_cell.length_a   1.000
_cell.length_b   1.000
_cell.length_c   1.000
_cell.angle_alpha   90.00
_cell.angle_beta   90.00
_cell.angle_gamma   90.00
#
_symmetry.space_group_name_H-M   'P 1'
#
loop_
_entity.id
_entity.type
_entity.pdbx_description
1 polymer ?
#
loop_
_entity_poly.entity_id
_entity_poly.type
_entity_poly.pdbx_seq_one_letter_code
_entity_poly.pdbx_strand_id
1 'polypeptide(L)' 'FPFFLKIHFLFVGNGYITTDTLAEILREIDSSLNDYEVEQIVEEVDEDASGTVDFDEFMAMMTGE' A
#
# COMPACT_ATOMS: atom_id res chain seq x y z
N PHE A 1 -17.25 8.25 2.12
CA PHE A 1 -15.96 8.76 1.67
C PHE A 1 -15.28 7.69 0.83
N PRO A 2 -15.04 7.97 -0.47
CA PRO A 2 -14.44 6.96 -1.33
C PRO A 2 -13.04 6.55 -0.84
N PHE A 3 -12.82 5.25 -0.77
CA PHE A 3 -11.54 4.71 -0.31
C PHE A 3 -10.37 5.23 -1.14
N PHE A 4 -10.58 5.35 -2.45
CA PHE A 4 -9.55 5.82 -3.37
C PHE A 4 -9.07 7.23 -3.03
N LEU A 5 -9.98 8.12 -2.65
CA LEU A 5 -9.60 9.48 -2.26
C LEU A 5 -8.78 9.49 -0.98
N LYS A 6 -9.09 8.60 -0.04
CA LYS A 6 -8.30 8.47 1.18
C LYS A 6 -6.87 8.05 0.86
N ILE A 7 -6.71 7.09 -0.04
CA ILE A 7 -5.40 6.62 -0.47
C ILE A 7 -4.63 7.76 -1.14
N HIS A 8 -5.27 8.46 -2.06
CA HIS A 8 -4.66 9.59 -2.75
C HIS A 8 -4.18 10.65 -1.76
N PHE A 9 -4.99 10.93 -0.76
CA PHE A 9 -4.64 11.90 0.26
C PHE A 9 -3.37 11.51 1.03
N LEU A 10 -3.21 10.23 1.32
CA LEU A 10 -2.04 9.75 2.03
C LEU A 10 -0.73 9.97 1.27
N PHE A 11 -0.81 10.00 -0.06
CA PHE A 11 0.38 10.21 -0.90
C PHE A 11 0.70 11.67 -1.17
N VAL A 12 -0.23 12.58 -0.90
CA VAL A 12 -0.11 13.98 -1.32
C VAL A 12 1.08 14.70 -0.68
N GLY A 13 1.37 14.43 0.58
CA GLY A 13 2.42 15.17 1.28
C GLY A 13 3.82 14.90 0.76
N ASN A 14 4.19 13.64 0.62
CA ASN A 14 5.55 13.23 0.31
C ASN A 14 5.69 12.47 -1.02
N GLY A 15 4.58 12.06 -1.61
CA GLY A 15 4.61 11.24 -2.81
C GLY A 15 4.84 9.76 -2.54
N TYR A 16 4.97 9.37 -1.29
CA TYR A 16 5.14 7.97 -0.90
C TYR A 16 4.60 7.74 0.51
N ILE A 17 4.41 6.47 0.84
CA ILE A 17 4.00 6.05 2.19
C ILE A 17 4.97 4.98 2.68
N THR A 18 5.03 4.81 3.99
CA THR A 18 5.84 3.73 4.57
C THR A 18 5.13 2.39 4.37
N THR A 19 5.90 1.30 4.46
CA THR A 19 5.33 -0.03 4.36
C THR A 19 4.37 -0.31 5.51
N ASP A 20 4.60 0.30 6.68
CA ASP A 20 3.66 0.18 7.81
C ASP A 20 2.29 0.76 7.45
N THR A 21 2.28 1.94 6.82
CA THR A 21 1.03 2.55 6.38
C THR A 21 0.37 1.70 5.30
N LEU A 22 1.16 1.17 4.38
CA LEU A 22 0.63 0.28 3.35
C LEU A 22 -0.05 -0.94 3.97
N ALA A 23 0.56 -1.52 5.00
CA ALA A 23 -0.04 -2.66 5.68
C ALA A 23 -1.41 -2.32 6.26
N GLU A 24 -1.53 -1.14 6.85
CA GLU A 24 -2.82 -0.69 7.38
C GLU A 24 -3.85 -0.53 6.27
N ILE A 25 -3.45 0.03 5.14
CA ILE A 25 -4.33 0.18 3.98
C ILE A 25 -4.82 -1.17 3.49
N LEU A 26 -3.92 -2.15 3.38
CA LEU A 26 -4.28 -3.48 2.92
C LEU A 26 -5.30 -4.13 3.85
N ARG A 27 -5.17 -3.93 5.15
CA ARG A 27 -6.14 -4.47 6.11
C ARG A 27 -7.50 -3.81 5.99
N GLU A 28 -7.54 -2.55 5.58
CA GLU A 28 -8.82 -1.88 5.31
C GLU A 28 -9.48 -2.39 4.05
N ILE A 29 -8.67 -2.71 3.02
CA ILE A 29 -9.19 -3.24 1.77
C ILE A 29 -9.77 -4.64 1.99
N ASP A 30 -9.03 -5.47 2.74
CA ASP A 30 -9.42 -6.86 2.99
C ASP A 30 -9.09 -7.22 4.43
N SER A 31 -10.09 -7.17 5.27
CA SER A 31 -9.93 -7.44 6.70
C SER A 31 -9.66 -8.92 7.01
N SER A 32 -9.80 -9.79 6.02
CA SER A 32 -9.52 -11.22 6.20
C SER A 32 -8.03 -11.55 6.09
N LEU A 33 -7.21 -10.60 5.63
CA LEU A 33 -5.77 -10.81 5.53
C LEU A 33 -5.15 -10.91 6.92
N ASN A 34 -4.29 -11.90 7.11
CA ASN A 34 -3.53 -11.99 8.35
C ASN A 34 -2.19 -11.27 8.18
N ASP A 35 -1.42 -11.18 9.27
CA ASP A 35 -0.15 -10.46 9.26
C ASP A 35 0.82 -11.01 8.21
N TYR A 36 0.88 -12.33 8.08
CA TYR A 36 1.77 -12.96 7.12
C TYR A 36 1.41 -12.57 5.68
N GLU A 37 0.11 -12.62 5.36
CA GLU A 37 -0.34 -12.29 4.02
C GLU A 37 -0.08 -10.82 3.69
N VAL A 38 -0.30 -9.93 4.66
CA VAL A 38 -0.01 -8.51 4.49
C VAL A 38 1.48 -8.29 4.22
N GLU A 39 2.35 -8.96 4.99
CA GLU A 39 3.79 -8.83 4.78
C GLU A 39 4.21 -9.31 3.40
N GLN A 40 3.63 -10.40 2.92
CA GLN A 40 3.96 -10.91 1.59
C GLN A 40 3.61 -9.91 0.50
N ILE A 41 2.43 -9.27 0.62
CA ILE A 41 2.01 -8.27 -0.36
C ILE A 41 2.94 -7.06 -0.30
N VAL A 42 3.26 -6.60 0.91
CA VAL A 42 4.14 -5.45 1.10
C VAL A 42 5.51 -5.70 0.47
N GLU A 43 6.07 -6.89 0.67
CA GLU A 43 7.36 -7.23 0.07
C GLU A 43 7.31 -7.22 -1.46
N GLU A 44 6.21 -7.67 -2.04
CA GLU A 44 6.05 -7.65 -3.49
C GLU A 44 5.97 -6.23 -4.03
N VAL A 45 5.29 -5.35 -3.32
CA VAL A 45 5.10 -3.96 -3.74
C VAL A 45 6.41 -3.17 -3.57
N ASP A 46 7.10 -3.36 -2.45
CA ASP A 46 8.35 -2.66 -2.15
C ASP A 46 9.53 -3.44 -2.74
N GLU A 47 9.66 -3.40 -4.06
CA GLU A 47 10.66 -4.19 -4.78
C GLU A 47 12.10 -3.88 -4.39
N ASP A 48 12.39 -2.64 -4.07
CA ASP A 48 13.76 -2.23 -3.73
C ASP A 48 14.04 -2.29 -2.23
N ALA A 49 13.08 -2.76 -1.45
CA ALA A 49 13.21 -2.91 0.00
C ALA A 49 13.62 -1.61 0.69
N SER A 50 13.13 -0.48 0.17
CA SER A 50 13.44 0.83 0.73
C SER A 50 12.68 1.14 2.01
N GLY A 51 11.62 0.37 2.27
CA GLY A 51 10.73 0.63 3.41
C GLY A 51 9.62 1.63 3.09
N THR A 52 9.56 2.09 1.84
CA THR A 52 8.54 3.02 1.38
C THR A 52 7.98 2.59 0.04
N VAL A 53 6.76 3.03 -0.24
CA VAL A 53 6.05 2.71 -1.48
C VAL A 53 5.53 4.02 -2.06
N ASP A 54 5.81 4.28 -3.33
CA ASP A 54 5.27 5.47 -3.97
C ASP A 54 3.91 5.18 -4.60
N PHE A 55 3.27 6.24 -5.11
CA PHE A 55 1.93 6.11 -5.67
C PHE A 55 1.90 5.18 -6.88
N ASP A 56 2.93 5.25 -7.74
CA ASP A 56 3.00 4.41 -8.93
C ASP A 56 3.11 2.94 -8.55
N GLU A 57 3.95 2.61 -7.57
CA GLU A 57 4.07 1.24 -7.08
C GLU A 57 2.74 0.74 -6.51
N PHE A 58 2.06 1.60 -5.75
CA PHE A 58 0.76 1.24 -5.18
C PHE A 58 -0.27 0.99 -6.27
N MET A 59 -0.32 1.86 -7.27
CA MET A 59 -1.29 1.73 -8.37
C MET A 59 -1.03 0.49 -9.20
N ALA A 60 0.23 0.16 -9.44
CA ALA A 60 0.57 -1.07 -10.17
C ALA A 60 0.05 -2.31 -9.44
N MET A 61 0.17 -2.32 -8.12
CA MET A 61 -0.39 -3.41 -7.31
C MET A 61 -1.91 -3.49 -7.46
N MET A 62 -2.58 -2.35 -7.41
CA MET A 62 -4.04 -2.31 -7.45
C MET A 62 -4.59 -2.71 -8.82
N THR A 63 -3.87 -2.41 -9.89
CA THR A 63 -4.32 -2.78 -11.25
C THR A 63 -3.93 -4.19 -11.63
N GLY A 64 -3.06 -4.82 -10.86
CA GLY A 64 -2.63 -6.17 -11.14
C GLY A 64 -1.59 -6.29 -12.25
N GLU A 65 -0.92 -5.22 -12.56
CA GLU A 65 0.11 -5.21 -13.59
C GLU A 65 1.53 -5.22 -13.03
#